data_759139d48332990dfc8b1143d80d856d
#
_entry.id   759139d48332990dfc8b1143d80d856d
#
_cell.length_a   1.000
_cell.length_b   1.000
_cell.length_c   1.000
_cell.angle_alpha   90.00
_cell.angle_beta   90.00
_cell.angle_gamma   90.00
#
_symmetry.space_group_name_H-M   'P 1'
#
loop_
_entity.id
_entity.type
_entity.pdbx_description
1 polymer ?
#
loop_
_entity_poly.entity_id
_entity_poly.type
_entity_poly.pdbx_seq_one_letter_code
_entity_poly.pdbx_strand_id
1 'polypeptide(L)'
;MTCQKCVNEVENSLSQLNGVNDVQISLEQGSVIVDTELPHTKIQEVIESTGKKAVLKGYGENDISAVAMLGGNSGYSYGDIVKGVVRFVTTKNGCIVDGTIDGLSPGPHGLHIHECGDISQGCESLGEHFNPNNTSHGGPDDPPSQRHVGDLGNILANESGRGTFRILNSILNVDDIIGRSLVITEKADDFGKGDNPLSKIDGNSGKRLACGIIARSSGLFQNAKKICACDGLTLWDERDKSIINQKNENELISNS
;
A
#
# COMPACT_ATOMS: atom_id res chain seq x y z
N MET A 1 -13.38 16.25 15.82
CA MET A 1 -14.52 15.95 16.70
C MET A 1 -14.55 16.99 17.80
N THR A 2 -15.71 17.49 18.20
CA THR A 2 -15.82 18.63 19.14
C THR A 2 -16.66 18.32 20.38
N CYS A 3 -17.36 17.18 20.44
CA CYS A 3 -18.20 16.81 21.56
C CYS A 3 -18.41 15.28 21.65
N GLN A 4 -18.90 14.81 22.81
CA GLN A 4 -19.16 13.39 23.08
C GLN A 4 -20.17 12.77 22.10
N LYS A 5 -21.16 13.54 21.63
CA LYS A 5 -22.10 13.05 20.63
C LYS A 5 -21.40 12.64 19.35
N CYS A 6 -20.42 13.43 18.91
CA CYS A 6 -19.61 13.10 17.72
C CYS A 6 -18.78 11.83 17.92
N VAL A 7 -18.25 11.60 19.13
CA VAL A 7 -17.54 10.36 19.48
C VAL A 7 -18.45 9.17 19.34
N ASN A 8 -19.63 9.21 19.96
CA ASN A 8 -20.60 8.13 19.96
C ASN A 8 -21.11 7.81 18.51
N GLU A 9 -21.28 8.82 17.67
CA GLU A 9 -21.69 8.63 16.26
C GLU A 9 -20.60 7.86 15.48
N VAL A 10 -19.35 8.22 15.63
CA VAL A 10 -18.21 7.54 14.95
C VAL A 10 -18.03 6.13 15.50
N GLU A 11 -18.06 5.97 16.82
CA GLU A 11 -17.91 4.67 17.49
C GLU A 11 -19.00 3.69 17.05
N ASN A 12 -20.26 4.11 17.07
CA ASN A 12 -21.39 3.28 16.64
C ASN A 12 -21.28 2.87 15.15
N SER A 13 -20.85 3.80 14.29
CA SER A 13 -20.72 3.51 12.86
C SER A 13 -19.59 2.52 12.57
N LEU A 14 -18.49 2.58 13.31
CA LEU A 14 -17.35 1.69 13.13
C LEU A 14 -17.59 0.31 13.77
N SER A 15 -18.19 0.27 14.97
CA SER A 15 -18.42 -0.98 15.70
C SER A 15 -19.48 -1.89 15.04
N GLN A 16 -20.27 -1.36 14.11
CA GLN A 16 -21.22 -2.14 13.32
C GLN A 16 -20.61 -2.80 12.09
N LEU A 17 -19.36 -2.51 11.76
CA LEU A 17 -18.69 -3.09 10.60
C LEU A 17 -18.13 -4.48 10.90
N ASN A 18 -18.48 -5.44 10.06
CA ASN A 18 -17.80 -6.73 10.10
C ASN A 18 -16.32 -6.55 9.75
N GLY A 19 -15.43 -7.10 10.57
CA GLY A 19 -13.98 -6.97 10.41
C GLY A 19 -13.36 -5.81 11.20
N VAL A 20 -14.13 -5.15 12.07
CA VAL A 20 -13.64 -4.24 13.11
C VAL A 20 -13.64 -4.99 14.44
N ASN A 21 -12.48 -5.09 15.09
CA ASN A 21 -12.28 -5.81 16.35
C ASN A 21 -12.37 -4.87 17.56
N ASP A 22 -11.76 -3.69 17.47
CA ASP A 22 -11.75 -2.68 18.54
C ASP A 22 -11.72 -1.26 17.98
N VAL A 23 -12.31 -0.32 18.72
CA VAL A 23 -12.34 1.11 18.38
C VAL A 23 -12.02 1.94 19.61
N GLN A 24 -10.95 2.71 19.56
CA GLN A 24 -10.56 3.63 20.62
C GLN A 24 -10.62 5.07 20.11
N ILE A 25 -11.35 5.93 20.78
CA ILE A 25 -11.55 7.33 20.37
C ILE A 25 -11.08 8.27 21.47
N SER A 26 -10.16 9.17 21.13
CA SER A 26 -9.74 10.26 22.01
C SER A 26 -10.32 11.56 21.47
N LEU A 27 -11.26 12.16 22.25
CA LEU A 27 -11.83 13.47 21.93
C LEU A 27 -10.79 14.58 22.06
N GLU A 28 -9.92 14.49 23.08
CA GLU A 28 -8.87 15.47 23.37
C GLU A 28 -7.84 15.55 22.22
N GLN A 29 -7.40 14.41 21.73
CA GLN A 29 -6.44 14.31 20.65
C GLN A 29 -7.09 14.38 19.25
N GLY A 30 -8.42 14.26 19.17
CA GLY A 30 -9.15 14.16 17.92
C GLY A 30 -8.75 12.95 17.11
N SER A 31 -8.36 11.85 17.76
CA SER A 31 -7.86 10.63 17.13
C SER A 31 -8.84 9.46 17.27
N VAL A 32 -8.87 8.60 16.27
CA VAL A 32 -9.59 7.33 16.25
C VAL A 32 -8.58 6.24 15.90
N ILE A 33 -8.50 5.22 16.72
CA ILE A 33 -7.69 4.02 16.51
C ILE A 33 -8.67 2.88 16.28
N VAL A 34 -8.46 2.14 15.20
CA VAL A 34 -9.33 1.04 14.82
C VAL A 34 -8.49 -0.20 14.61
N ASP A 35 -8.74 -1.24 15.41
CA ASP A 35 -8.22 -2.58 15.16
C ASP A 35 -9.14 -3.27 14.15
N THR A 36 -8.63 -3.53 12.95
CA THR A 36 -9.45 -4.00 11.84
C THR A 36 -8.65 -4.68 10.74
N GLU A 37 -9.29 -5.63 10.07
CA GLU A 37 -8.79 -6.26 8.84
C GLU A 37 -9.21 -5.48 7.57
N LEU A 38 -10.07 -4.48 7.71
CA LEU A 38 -10.57 -3.69 6.58
C LEU A 38 -9.51 -2.69 6.07
N PRO A 39 -9.52 -2.36 4.77
CA PRO A 39 -8.69 -1.29 4.21
C PRO A 39 -8.96 0.04 4.91
N HIS A 40 -7.91 0.86 5.10
CA HIS A 40 -8.05 2.18 5.72
C HIS A 40 -9.04 3.10 4.99
N THR A 41 -9.12 2.97 3.66
CA THR A 41 -10.08 3.71 2.83
C THR A 41 -11.51 3.45 3.26
N LYS A 42 -11.84 2.19 3.59
CA LYS A 42 -13.18 1.82 4.08
C LYS A 42 -13.48 2.43 5.45
N ILE A 43 -12.52 2.41 6.35
CA ILE A 43 -12.65 3.03 7.68
C ILE A 43 -12.84 4.55 7.54
N GLN A 44 -12.05 5.18 6.66
CA GLN A 44 -12.14 6.61 6.38
C GLN A 44 -13.53 6.99 5.82
N GLU A 45 -14.04 6.25 4.83
CA GLU A 45 -15.38 6.44 4.27
C GLU A 45 -16.47 6.40 5.34
N VAL A 46 -16.41 5.42 6.24
CA VAL A 46 -17.40 5.29 7.32
C VAL A 46 -17.33 6.45 8.30
N ILE A 47 -16.14 6.87 8.70
CA ILE A 47 -15.99 8.06 9.55
C ILE A 47 -16.55 9.30 8.82
N GLU A 48 -16.26 9.45 7.54
CA GLU A 48 -16.71 10.61 6.74
C GLU A 48 -18.22 10.60 6.49
N SER A 49 -18.86 9.45 6.43
CA SER A 49 -20.32 9.33 6.34
C SER A 49 -21.04 9.92 7.56
N THR A 50 -20.37 10.05 8.71
CA THR A 50 -20.88 10.75 9.90
C THR A 50 -20.75 12.28 9.81
N GLY A 51 -20.33 12.82 8.65
CA GLY A 51 -20.10 14.25 8.44
C GLY A 51 -18.80 14.78 9.05
N LYS A 52 -17.86 13.89 9.41
CA LYS A 52 -16.55 14.25 9.95
C LYS A 52 -15.50 14.02 8.86
N LYS A 53 -14.50 14.92 8.82
CA LYS A 53 -13.32 14.68 7.99
C LYS A 53 -12.35 13.76 8.71
N ALA A 54 -11.78 12.78 8.00
CA ALA A 54 -10.78 11.86 8.52
C ALA A 54 -9.51 11.89 7.66
N VAL A 55 -8.35 11.74 8.31
CA VAL A 55 -7.03 11.63 7.67
C VAL A 55 -6.28 10.51 8.36
N LEU A 56 -5.70 9.62 7.56
CA LEU A 56 -4.86 8.56 8.07
C LEU A 56 -3.57 9.14 8.65
N LYS A 57 -3.28 8.82 9.92
CA LYS A 57 -2.05 9.24 10.62
C LYS A 57 -0.95 8.18 10.62
N GLY A 58 -1.30 6.92 10.60
CA GLY A 58 -0.33 5.81 10.64
C GLY A 58 -1.00 4.47 10.90
N TYR A 59 -0.18 3.42 10.93
CA TYR A 59 -0.57 2.03 11.12
C TYR A 59 0.26 1.39 12.24
N GLY A 60 -0.26 0.28 12.80
CA GLY A 60 0.44 -0.57 13.76
C GLY A 60 0.45 -0.05 15.19
N GLU A 61 0.79 -0.91 16.14
CA GLU A 61 0.72 -0.58 17.57
C GLU A 61 1.92 0.22 18.09
N ASN A 62 3.14 -0.19 17.86
CA ASN A 62 4.40 0.48 18.23
C ASN A 62 5.54 0.01 17.36
N ASP A 63 5.24 -0.74 16.30
CA ASP A 63 6.17 -1.56 15.61
C ASP A 63 6.70 -0.88 14.35
N ILE A 64 7.68 -1.51 13.78
CA ILE A 64 8.37 -1.07 12.61
C ILE A 64 7.40 -1.05 11.45
N SER A 65 7.28 0.11 10.83
CA SER A 65 6.51 0.31 9.62
C SER A 65 7.41 0.83 8.51
N ALA A 66 7.10 0.47 7.29
CA ALA A 66 7.79 0.95 6.11
C ALA A 66 6.81 1.41 5.03
N VAL A 67 7.30 2.20 4.10
CA VAL A 67 6.55 2.72 2.96
C VAL A 67 7.40 2.67 1.71
N ALA A 68 6.80 2.28 0.58
CA ALA A 68 7.36 2.44 -0.74
C ALA A 68 6.47 3.38 -1.55
N MET A 69 7.08 4.37 -2.21
CA MET A 69 6.42 5.24 -3.16
C MET A 69 6.88 4.85 -4.57
N LEU A 70 5.95 4.44 -5.41
CA LEU A 70 6.19 4.04 -6.78
C LEU A 70 5.98 5.25 -7.71
N GLY A 71 6.92 5.51 -8.60
CA GLY A 71 6.85 6.66 -9.50
C GLY A 71 6.93 8.02 -8.80
N GLY A 72 6.63 9.09 -9.54
CA GLY A 72 6.67 10.47 -9.05
C GLY A 72 8.08 10.89 -8.60
N ASN A 73 8.15 11.79 -7.60
CA ASN A 73 9.41 12.37 -7.12
C ASN A 73 10.24 11.43 -6.21
N SER A 74 9.65 10.33 -5.73
CA SER A 74 10.27 9.46 -4.73
C SER A 74 10.49 8.03 -5.19
N GLY A 75 10.03 7.68 -6.38
CA GLY A 75 10.21 6.40 -7.03
C GLY A 75 10.52 6.58 -8.51
N TYR A 76 10.49 5.50 -9.26
CA TYR A 76 10.66 5.50 -10.70
C TYR A 76 9.44 4.87 -11.38
N SER A 77 9.06 5.40 -12.54
CA SER A 77 8.03 4.85 -13.41
C SER A 77 8.34 5.17 -14.87
N TYR A 78 8.20 4.18 -15.72
CA TYR A 78 8.33 4.41 -17.17
C TYR A 78 7.26 5.39 -17.65
N GLY A 79 7.71 6.50 -18.28
CA GLY A 79 6.82 7.55 -18.78
C GLY A 79 6.08 8.33 -17.68
N ASP A 80 6.47 8.18 -16.42
CA ASP A 80 5.84 8.83 -15.25
C ASP A 80 4.32 8.58 -15.13
N ILE A 81 3.86 7.43 -15.61
CA ILE A 81 2.44 7.07 -15.68
C ILE A 81 1.97 6.40 -14.39
N VAL A 82 2.72 5.36 -13.94
CA VAL A 82 2.33 4.56 -12.77
C VAL A 82 2.79 5.27 -11.50
N LYS A 83 1.86 5.49 -10.57
CA LYS A 83 2.12 6.11 -9.26
C LYS A 83 1.40 5.36 -8.18
N GLY A 84 2.05 5.19 -7.03
CA GLY A 84 1.43 4.47 -5.94
C GLY A 84 2.12 4.67 -4.61
N VAL A 85 1.40 4.30 -3.57
CA VAL A 85 1.93 4.24 -2.20
C VAL A 85 1.55 2.89 -1.62
N VAL A 86 2.56 2.19 -1.12
CA VAL A 86 2.40 0.88 -0.47
C VAL A 86 3.03 0.94 0.90
N ARG A 87 2.31 0.49 1.91
CA ARG A 87 2.74 0.47 3.31
C ARG A 87 2.92 -0.97 3.78
N PHE A 88 3.92 -1.15 4.60
CA PHE A 88 4.28 -2.41 5.24
C PHE A 88 4.17 -2.22 6.75
N VAL A 89 3.38 -3.05 7.39
CA VAL A 89 3.11 -2.94 8.83
C VAL A 89 3.32 -4.28 9.49
N THR A 90 4.21 -4.33 10.47
CA THR A 90 4.42 -5.53 11.29
C THR A 90 3.16 -5.83 12.10
N THR A 91 2.78 -7.09 12.15
CA THR A 91 1.70 -7.61 12.98
C THR A 91 2.14 -8.90 13.69
N LYS A 92 1.36 -9.38 14.64
CA LYS A 92 1.62 -10.66 15.33
C LYS A 92 1.63 -11.86 14.36
N ASN A 93 0.95 -11.74 13.21
CA ASN A 93 0.79 -12.82 12.24
C ASN A 93 1.63 -12.63 10.97
N GLY A 94 2.58 -11.70 10.96
CA GLY A 94 3.41 -11.37 9.81
C GLY A 94 3.35 -9.89 9.44
N CYS A 95 3.43 -9.57 8.16
CA CYS A 95 3.39 -8.21 7.63
C CYS A 95 2.11 -7.97 6.84
N ILE A 96 1.39 -6.89 7.14
CA ILE A 96 0.35 -6.36 6.26
C ILE A 96 1.00 -5.47 5.21
N VAL A 97 0.72 -5.76 3.95
CA VAL A 97 1.08 -4.94 2.79
C VAL A 97 -0.19 -4.30 2.26
N ASP A 98 -0.32 -2.99 2.42
CA ASP A 98 -1.54 -2.23 2.09
C ASP A 98 -1.20 -1.09 1.14
N GLY A 99 -1.89 -0.98 0.01
CA GLY A 99 -1.53 0.00 -0.98
C GLY A 99 -2.57 0.34 -2.01
N THR A 100 -2.28 1.44 -2.71
CA THR A 100 -3.01 1.89 -3.89
C THR A 100 -2.01 2.28 -4.97
N ILE A 101 -2.21 1.78 -6.18
CA ILE A 101 -1.39 2.07 -7.37
C ILE A 101 -2.31 2.50 -8.49
N ASP A 102 -2.00 3.63 -9.12
CA ASP A 102 -2.72 4.23 -10.23
C ASP A 102 -1.90 4.17 -11.53
N GLY A 103 -2.57 4.25 -12.67
CA GLY A 103 -1.94 4.30 -13.99
C GLY A 103 -1.60 2.93 -14.58
N LEU A 104 -2.18 1.86 -14.04
CA LEU A 104 -2.02 0.50 -14.55
C LEU A 104 -3.00 0.23 -15.71
N SER A 105 -2.69 -0.76 -16.55
CA SER A 105 -3.71 -1.36 -17.43
C SER A 105 -4.73 -2.13 -16.58
N PRO A 106 -6.01 -2.21 -16.99
CA PRO A 106 -6.97 -3.07 -16.30
C PRO A 106 -6.52 -4.53 -16.29
N GLY A 107 -6.65 -5.19 -15.13
CA GLY A 107 -6.28 -6.57 -14.99
C GLY A 107 -5.23 -6.84 -13.90
N PRO A 108 -4.71 -8.07 -13.81
CA PRO A 108 -3.74 -8.46 -12.80
C PRO A 108 -2.31 -8.04 -13.17
N HIS A 109 -1.57 -7.59 -12.15
CA HIS A 109 -0.17 -7.17 -12.23
C HIS A 109 0.63 -7.80 -11.10
N GLY A 110 1.81 -8.35 -11.40
CA GLY A 110 2.71 -8.91 -10.38
C GLY A 110 3.27 -7.83 -9.47
N LEU A 111 3.34 -8.12 -8.18
CA LEU A 111 3.91 -7.26 -7.16
C LEU A 111 5.02 -8.00 -6.42
N HIS A 112 6.24 -7.45 -6.44
CA HIS A 112 7.42 -8.13 -5.90
C HIS A 112 8.32 -7.18 -5.11
N ILE A 113 8.99 -7.74 -4.09
CA ILE A 113 10.11 -7.07 -3.43
C ILE A 113 11.39 -7.58 -4.06
N HIS A 114 12.26 -6.66 -4.48
CA HIS A 114 13.57 -6.94 -5.04
C HIS A 114 14.68 -6.73 -4.02
N GLU A 115 15.82 -7.34 -4.24
CA GLU A 115 16.93 -7.41 -3.27
C GLU A 115 17.63 -6.06 -3.03
N CYS A 116 17.65 -5.15 -4.02
CA CYS A 116 18.34 -3.87 -3.94
C CYS A 116 17.37 -2.69 -3.97
N GLY A 117 17.67 -1.62 -3.21
CA GLY A 117 16.96 -0.35 -3.25
C GLY A 117 17.66 0.70 -4.10
N ASP A 118 18.32 0.29 -5.19
CA ASP A 118 19.03 1.17 -6.11
C ASP A 118 18.17 1.48 -7.34
N ILE A 119 17.66 2.71 -7.44
CA ILE A 119 16.88 3.20 -8.57
C ILE A 119 17.69 4.10 -9.52
N SER A 120 19.01 4.05 -9.47
CA SER A 120 19.90 4.90 -10.28
C SER A 120 19.79 4.65 -11.78
N GLN A 121 19.35 3.46 -12.19
CA GLN A 121 19.05 3.08 -13.57
C GLN A 121 17.55 2.71 -13.73
N GLY A 122 16.69 3.42 -13.05
CA GLY A 122 15.27 3.09 -12.99
C GLY A 122 15.03 1.80 -12.25
N CYS A 123 14.17 0.92 -12.78
CA CYS A 123 13.88 -0.36 -12.14
C CYS A 123 14.84 -1.50 -12.54
N GLU A 124 15.86 -1.23 -13.37
CA GLU A 124 16.77 -2.27 -13.86
C GLU A 124 17.91 -2.59 -12.86
N SER A 125 18.25 -1.64 -11.98
CA SER A 125 19.35 -1.80 -10.98
C SER A 125 18.91 -2.48 -9.67
N LEU A 126 17.68 -2.98 -9.60
CA LEU A 126 17.10 -3.51 -8.36
C LEU A 126 17.51 -4.95 -8.01
N GLY A 127 18.20 -5.63 -8.93
CA GLY A 127 18.50 -7.06 -8.80
C GLY A 127 17.27 -7.96 -9.03
N GLU A 128 17.35 -9.17 -8.48
CA GLU A 128 16.27 -10.17 -8.58
C GLU A 128 15.25 -10.05 -7.44
N HIS A 129 14.26 -10.91 -7.40
CA HIS A 129 13.33 -10.99 -6.29
C HIS A 129 14.06 -11.26 -4.97
N PHE A 130 13.63 -10.63 -3.89
CA PHE A 130 14.21 -10.86 -2.56
C PHE A 130 14.04 -12.32 -2.13
N ASN A 131 15.13 -13.08 -2.19
CA ASN A 131 15.17 -14.53 -1.99
C ASN A 131 16.29 -14.95 -1.03
N PRO A 132 16.18 -14.65 0.27
CA PRO A 132 17.23 -15.00 1.24
C PRO A 132 17.38 -16.51 1.44
N ASN A 133 16.36 -17.29 1.08
CA ASN A 133 16.33 -18.75 1.28
C ASN A 133 16.77 -19.54 0.06
N ASN A 134 17.10 -18.85 -1.05
CA ASN A 134 17.53 -19.47 -2.32
C ASN A 134 16.53 -20.54 -2.82
N THR A 135 15.24 -20.22 -2.75
CA THR A 135 14.13 -21.04 -3.24
C THR A 135 13.80 -20.71 -4.70
N SER A 136 12.97 -21.50 -5.35
CA SER A 136 12.39 -21.13 -6.64
C SER A 136 11.25 -20.14 -6.47
N HIS A 137 10.93 -19.40 -7.53
CA HIS A 137 9.76 -18.53 -7.59
C HIS A 137 8.44 -19.31 -7.40
N GLY A 138 7.51 -18.71 -6.68
CA GLY A 138 6.19 -19.29 -6.41
C GLY A 138 5.13 -18.25 -6.02
N GLY A 139 3.92 -18.71 -5.76
CA GLY A 139 2.81 -17.84 -5.36
C GLY A 139 2.69 -17.60 -3.85
N PRO A 140 1.89 -16.61 -3.43
CA PRO A 140 1.71 -16.28 -2.00
C PRO A 140 1.13 -17.43 -1.16
N ASP A 141 0.40 -18.37 -1.79
CA ASP A 141 -0.20 -19.53 -1.12
C ASP A 141 0.75 -20.74 -1.06
N ASP A 142 1.89 -20.68 -1.75
CA ASP A 142 2.87 -21.75 -1.73
C ASP A 142 3.66 -21.74 -0.39
N PRO A 143 4.15 -22.89 0.06
CA PRO A 143 4.98 -22.97 1.26
C PRO A 143 6.22 -22.08 1.17
N PRO A 144 6.76 -21.58 2.30
CA PRO A 144 7.96 -20.73 2.31
C PRO A 144 9.20 -21.35 1.64
N SER A 145 9.26 -22.68 1.54
CA SER A 145 10.33 -23.43 0.85
C SER A 145 10.15 -23.49 -0.68
N GLN A 146 9.05 -23.00 -1.23
CA GLN A 146 8.70 -23.06 -2.65
C GLN A 146 8.39 -21.71 -3.28
N ARG A 147 8.71 -20.62 -2.58
CA ARG A 147 8.58 -19.25 -3.09
C ARG A 147 9.66 -18.34 -2.51
N HIS A 148 9.92 -17.21 -3.17
CA HIS A 148 10.74 -16.16 -2.62
C HIS A 148 10.00 -15.42 -1.49
N VAL A 149 10.74 -14.84 -0.56
CA VAL A 149 10.14 -13.95 0.45
C VAL A 149 9.54 -12.72 -0.22
N GLY A 150 10.12 -12.28 -1.33
CA GLY A 150 9.68 -11.11 -2.11
C GLY A 150 8.47 -11.35 -3.01
N ASP A 151 7.96 -12.59 -3.16
CA ASP A 151 6.82 -12.89 -4.01
C ASP A 151 5.50 -12.53 -3.30
N LEU A 152 4.95 -11.35 -3.61
CA LEU A 152 3.73 -10.85 -2.99
C LEU A 152 2.46 -11.24 -3.76
N GLY A 153 2.62 -11.75 -4.99
CA GLY A 153 1.53 -12.18 -5.86
C GLY A 153 1.02 -11.09 -6.79
N ASN A 154 -0.26 -11.13 -7.11
CA ASN A 154 -0.88 -10.20 -8.06
C ASN A 154 -1.79 -9.20 -7.36
N ILE A 155 -1.79 -7.97 -7.83
CA ILE A 155 -2.83 -6.99 -7.54
C ILE A 155 -3.75 -6.84 -8.76
N LEU A 156 -5.00 -6.51 -8.54
CA LEU A 156 -5.98 -6.33 -9.60
C LEU A 156 -6.26 -4.82 -9.80
N ALA A 157 -5.95 -4.32 -11.00
CA ALA A 157 -6.34 -2.99 -11.42
C ALA A 157 -7.74 -3.00 -12.04
N ASN A 158 -8.57 -2.03 -11.66
CA ASN A 158 -9.89 -1.84 -12.22
C ASN A 158 -9.85 -1.15 -13.60
N GLU A 159 -11.02 -0.91 -14.21
CA GLU A 159 -11.15 -0.26 -15.52
C GLU A 159 -10.56 1.15 -15.58
N SER A 160 -10.45 1.85 -14.44
CA SER A 160 -9.79 3.17 -14.36
C SER A 160 -8.27 3.09 -14.15
N GLY A 161 -7.70 1.89 -14.12
CA GLY A 161 -6.27 1.67 -13.92
C GLY A 161 -5.82 1.79 -12.46
N ARG A 162 -6.75 1.71 -11.49
CA ARG A 162 -6.46 1.75 -10.06
C ARG A 162 -6.52 0.36 -9.45
N GLY A 163 -5.42 -0.05 -8.82
CA GLY A 163 -5.34 -1.23 -7.97
C GLY A 163 -5.27 -0.82 -6.49
N THR A 164 -6.23 -1.26 -5.68
CA THR A 164 -6.20 -1.13 -4.21
C THR A 164 -6.20 -2.51 -3.61
N PHE A 165 -5.28 -2.76 -2.69
CA PHE A 165 -5.06 -4.10 -2.15
C PHE A 165 -4.63 -4.07 -0.69
N ARG A 166 -4.89 -5.19 0.00
CA ARG A 166 -4.38 -5.48 1.33
C ARG A 166 -4.03 -6.96 1.39
N ILE A 167 -2.78 -7.26 1.67
CA ILE A 167 -2.21 -8.60 1.70
C ILE A 167 -1.65 -8.83 3.11
N LEU A 168 -1.99 -9.94 3.75
CA LEU A 168 -1.29 -10.45 4.91
C LEU A 168 -0.24 -11.46 4.43
N ASN A 169 1.03 -11.17 4.65
CA ASN A 169 2.14 -12.06 4.31
C ASN A 169 2.82 -12.55 5.61
N SER A 170 2.71 -13.85 5.87
CA SER A 170 3.16 -14.46 7.12
C SER A 170 4.68 -14.66 7.22
N ILE A 171 5.40 -14.58 6.10
CA ILE A 171 6.85 -14.80 6.06
C ILE A 171 7.66 -13.51 5.90
N LEU A 172 6.99 -12.41 5.58
CA LEU A 172 7.62 -11.11 5.38
C LEU A 172 7.86 -10.42 6.72
N ASN A 173 9.10 -10.00 6.96
CA ASN A 173 9.46 -9.16 8.08
C ASN A 173 9.85 -7.77 7.58
N VAL A 174 9.28 -6.72 8.16
CA VAL A 174 9.49 -5.34 7.73
C VAL A 174 10.95 -4.91 7.86
N ASP A 175 11.67 -5.36 8.90
CA ASP A 175 13.09 -5.02 9.08
C ASP A 175 13.98 -5.55 7.95
N ASP A 176 13.63 -6.71 7.39
CA ASP A 176 14.43 -7.35 6.34
C ASP A 176 14.26 -6.68 4.98
N ILE A 177 13.20 -5.88 4.79
CA ILE A 177 12.88 -5.25 3.52
C ILE A 177 13.20 -3.76 3.44
N ILE A 178 13.51 -3.11 4.56
CA ILE A 178 13.95 -1.71 4.58
C ILE A 178 15.27 -1.57 3.79
N GLY A 179 15.30 -0.61 2.86
CA GLY A 179 16.42 -0.40 1.95
C GLY A 179 16.39 -1.26 0.70
N ARG A 180 15.43 -2.16 0.54
CA ARG A 180 15.11 -2.89 -0.68
C ARG A 180 14.13 -2.10 -1.53
N SER A 181 13.60 -2.69 -2.59
CA SER A 181 12.62 -2.03 -3.46
C SER A 181 11.37 -2.86 -3.67
N LEU A 182 10.26 -2.16 -3.88
CA LEU A 182 9.00 -2.72 -4.35
C LEU A 182 8.85 -2.43 -5.83
N VAL A 183 8.39 -3.43 -6.58
CA VAL A 183 8.20 -3.37 -8.04
C VAL A 183 6.80 -3.82 -8.39
N ILE A 184 6.18 -3.10 -9.34
CA ILE A 184 4.96 -3.54 -10.04
C ILE A 184 5.30 -3.86 -11.49
N THR A 185 4.78 -4.98 -12.00
CA THR A 185 5.11 -5.49 -13.34
C THR A 185 3.95 -5.35 -14.33
N GLU A 186 4.28 -5.48 -15.61
CA GLU A 186 3.35 -5.29 -16.74
C GLU A 186 2.25 -6.34 -16.79
N LYS A 187 2.58 -7.58 -16.44
CA LYS A 187 1.69 -8.73 -16.55
C LYS A 187 1.44 -9.37 -15.18
N ALA A 188 0.47 -10.25 -15.17
CA ALA A 188 0.28 -11.14 -14.03
C ALA A 188 1.53 -12.01 -13.81
N ASP A 189 1.85 -12.22 -12.55
CA ASP A 189 2.71 -13.29 -12.08
C ASP A 189 1.97 -14.64 -12.24
N ASP A 190 2.60 -15.62 -12.89
CA ASP A 190 2.04 -16.96 -13.09
C ASP A 190 2.33 -17.93 -11.93
N PHE A 191 2.97 -17.42 -10.84
CA PHE A 191 3.30 -18.17 -9.63
C PHE A 191 4.23 -19.37 -9.85
N GLY A 192 5.06 -19.31 -10.89
CA GLY A 192 5.92 -20.39 -11.27
C GLY A 192 5.19 -21.60 -11.87
N LYS A 193 3.95 -21.42 -12.33
CA LYS A 193 3.09 -22.50 -12.86
C LYS A 193 3.02 -22.50 -14.39
N GLY A 194 3.60 -21.49 -15.05
CA GLY A 194 3.66 -21.40 -16.50
C GLY A 194 4.74 -22.30 -17.10
N ASP A 195 4.63 -22.53 -18.41
CA ASP A 195 5.60 -23.33 -19.20
C ASP A 195 6.82 -22.52 -19.65
N ASN A 196 6.82 -21.19 -19.42
CA ASN A 196 7.93 -20.31 -19.77
C ASN A 196 9.11 -20.53 -18.79
N PRO A 197 10.37 -20.58 -19.27
CA PRO A 197 11.54 -20.66 -18.37
C PRO A 197 11.59 -19.55 -17.31
N LEU A 198 11.09 -18.36 -17.62
CA LEU A 198 11.02 -17.23 -16.68
C LEU A 198 10.00 -17.45 -15.55
N SER A 199 9.02 -18.35 -15.72
CA SER A 199 8.03 -18.65 -14.68
C SER A 199 8.66 -19.05 -13.35
N LYS A 200 9.75 -19.83 -13.38
CA LYS A 200 10.47 -20.26 -12.17
C LYS A 200 11.46 -19.24 -11.63
N ILE A 201 11.65 -18.12 -12.32
CA ILE A 201 12.61 -17.06 -11.98
C ILE A 201 11.86 -15.84 -11.43
N ASP A 202 10.90 -15.30 -12.18
CA ASP A 202 10.20 -14.05 -11.90
C ASP A 202 8.68 -14.08 -12.18
N GLY A 203 8.11 -15.30 -12.32
CA GLY A 203 6.69 -15.48 -12.63
C GLY A 203 6.29 -15.03 -14.01
N ASN A 204 7.26 -14.87 -14.94
CA ASN A 204 7.03 -14.41 -16.31
C ASN A 204 6.16 -13.12 -16.36
N SER A 205 6.30 -12.26 -15.36
CA SER A 205 5.45 -11.10 -15.09
C SER A 205 5.74 -9.89 -16.00
N GLY A 206 6.72 -10.02 -16.90
CA GLY A 206 7.00 -9.01 -17.92
C GLY A 206 7.84 -7.84 -17.41
N LYS A 207 7.66 -6.66 -18.02
CA LYS A 207 8.47 -5.48 -17.70
C LYS A 207 8.14 -4.91 -16.33
N ARG A 208 9.15 -4.35 -15.65
CA ARG A 208 9.01 -3.58 -14.42
C ARG A 208 8.45 -2.19 -14.75
N LEU A 209 7.18 -1.94 -14.48
CA LEU A 209 6.50 -0.67 -14.84
C LEU A 209 6.89 0.48 -13.94
N ALA A 210 6.95 0.22 -12.64
CA ALA A 210 7.33 1.21 -11.65
C ALA A 210 7.95 0.54 -10.43
N CYS A 211 8.79 1.29 -9.73
CA CYS A 211 9.45 0.83 -8.52
C CYS A 211 9.69 1.97 -7.52
N GLY A 212 9.96 1.59 -6.28
CA GLY A 212 10.29 2.54 -5.23
C GLY A 212 11.05 1.87 -4.10
N ILE A 213 11.93 2.64 -3.44
CA ILE A 213 12.69 2.16 -2.30
C ILE A 213 11.77 2.02 -1.11
N ILE A 214 11.88 0.92 -0.39
CA ILE A 214 11.16 0.67 0.85
C ILE A 214 11.90 1.38 1.98
N ALA A 215 11.32 2.47 2.46
CA ALA A 215 11.89 3.30 3.50
C ALA A 215 11.14 3.10 4.83
N ARG A 216 11.84 3.26 5.96
CA ARG A 216 11.19 3.27 7.28
C ARG A 216 10.15 4.38 7.34
N SER A 217 8.96 4.07 7.79
CA SER A 217 7.89 5.03 8.03
C SER A 217 7.55 5.15 9.52
N SER A 218 6.80 6.18 9.86
CA SER A 218 6.27 6.34 11.21
C SER A 218 5.17 5.31 11.46
N GLY A 219 5.27 4.59 12.56
CA GLY A 219 4.19 3.76 13.09
C GLY A 219 3.07 4.60 13.69
N LEU A 220 2.07 3.91 14.24
CA LEU A 220 0.98 4.56 14.97
C LEU A 220 1.58 5.39 16.13
N PHE A 221 1.11 6.63 16.31
CA PHE A 221 1.60 7.62 17.28
C PHE A 221 3.02 8.19 17.05
N GLN A 222 3.81 7.66 16.14
CA GLN A 222 5.17 8.17 15.90
C GLN A 222 5.18 9.40 15.00
N ASN A 223 4.14 9.62 14.19
CA ASN A 223 4.05 10.78 13.32
C ASN A 223 3.27 11.92 13.98
N ALA A 224 3.97 12.77 14.72
CA ALA A 224 3.41 14.00 15.26
C ALA A 224 3.33 15.14 14.21
N LYS A 225 3.77 14.92 12.98
CA LYS A 225 3.80 15.97 11.96
C LYS A 225 2.41 16.33 11.48
N LYS A 226 2.09 17.60 11.58
CA LYS A 226 0.89 18.19 10.99
C LYS A 226 1.10 18.66 9.55
N ILE A 227 2.33 18.61 9.05
CA ILE A 227 2.77 19.19 7.78
C ILE A 227 3.58 18.14 7.02
N CYS A 228 3.31 17.97 5.72
CA CYS A 228 4.14 17.17 4.83
C CYS A 228 5.51 17.84 4.65
N ALA A 229 6.58 17.03 4.67
CA ALA A 229 7.96 17.55 4.66
C ALA A 229 8.40 18.13 3.30
N CYS A 230 7.65 17.86 2.23
CA CYS A 230 8.10 18.12 0.85
C CYS A 230 7.61 19.46 0.28
N ASP A 231 6.40 19.90 0.62
CA ASP A 231 5.77 21.09 0.02
C ASP A 231 5.15 22.06 1.04
N GLY A 232 5.26 21.75 2.33
CA GLY A 232 4.70 22.56 3.40
C GLY A 232 3.19 22.43 3.60
N LEU A 233 2.53 21.54 2.88
CA LEU A 233 1.11 21.28 3.04
C LEU A 233 0.84 20.45 4.30
N THR A 234 -0.31 20.69 4.92
CA THR A 234 -0.80 19.81 5.98
C THR A 234 -1.41 18.53 5.37
N LEU A 235 -1.50 17.47 6.16
CA LEU A 235 -2.22 16.25 5.75
C LEU A 235 -3.67 16.54 5.35
N TRP A 236 -4.27 17.57 5.92
CA TRP A 236 -5.61 18.03 5.59
C TRP A 236 -5.68 18.72 4.22
N ASP A 237 -4.66 19.54 3.90
CA ASP A 237 -4.56 20.23 2.61
C ASP A 237 -4.32 19.24 1.47
N GLU A 238 -3.48 18.22 1.67
CA GLU A 238 -3.26 17.14 0.69
C GLU A 238 -4.55 16.37 0.40
N ARG A 239 -5.29 16.02 1.44
CA ARG A 239 -6.59 15.37 1.30
C ARG A 239 -7.57 16.23 0.51
N ASP A 240 -7.69 17.50 0.84
CA ASP A 240 -8.66 18.40 0.19
C ASP A 240 -8.26 18.63 -1.29
N LYS A 241 -6.96 18.67 -1.63
CA LYS A 241 -6.50 18.72 -3.04
C LYS A 241 -6.83 17.45 -3.82
N SER A 242 -6.66 16.27 -3.23
CA SER A 242 -6.98 15.00 -3.90
C SER A 242 -8.47 14.90 -4.23
N ILE A 243 -9.34 15.38 -3.34
CA ILE A 243 -10.81 15.41 -3.56
C ILE A 243 -11.21 16.40 -4.67
N ILE A 244 -10.56 17.56 -4.72
CA ILE A 244 -10.82 18.58 -5.77
C ILE A 244 -10.41 18.03 -7.13
N ASN A 245 -9.26 17.38 -7.23
CA ASN A 245 -8.82 16.77 -8.48
C ASN A 245 -9.76 15.66 -8.97
N GLN A 246 -10.21 14.77 -8.06
CA GLN A 246 -11.18 13.73 -8.40
C GLN A 246 -12.54 14.28 -8.85
N LYS A 247 -13.01 15.40 -8.28
CA LYS A 247 -14.25 16.05 -8.71
C LYS A 247 -14.11 16.66 -10.09
N ASN A 248 -13.00 17.34 -10.38
CA ASN A 248 -12.73 17.94 -11.66
C ASN A 248 -12.62 16.90 -12.77
N GLU A 249 -11.99 15.73 -12.50
CA GLU A 249 -11.93 14.61 -13.45
C GLU A 249 -13.31 14.02 -13.73
N ASN A 250 -14.14 13.82 -12.69
CA ASN A 250 -15.49 13.31 -12.86
C ASN A 250 -16.43 14.28 -13.61
N GLU A 251 -16.26 15.59 -13.44
CA GLU A 251 -17.01 16.60 -14.19
C GLU A 251 -16.60 16.66 -15.66
N LEU A 252 -15.32 16.44 -15.96
CA LEU A 252 -14.82 16.36 -17.35
C LEU A 252 -15.34 15.11 -18.09
N ILE A 253 -15.47 13.98 -17.38
CA ILE A 253 -16.00 12.73 -17.95
C ILE A 253 -17.54 12.82 -18.14
N SER A 254 -18.25 13.54 -17.27
CA SER A 254 -19.72 13.69 -17.38
C SER A 254 -20.16 14.66 -18.46
N ASN A 255 -19.26 15.51 -18.99
CA ASN A 255 -19.53 16.51 -20.03
C ASN A 255 -18.94 16.11 -21.39
N SER A 256 -18.39 14.91 -21.54
CA SER A 256 -17.93 14.30 -22.79
C SER A 256 -18.87 13.17 -23.23
#